data_23c3a6d83ff7a13ab8562351fb3ceca3
#
_entry.id   23c3a6d83ff7a13ab8562351fb3ceca3
#
_cell.length_a   1.000
_cell.length_b   1.000
_cell.length_c   1.000
_cell.angle_alpha   90.00
_cell.angle_beta   90.00
_cell.angle_gamma   90.00
#
_symmetry.space_group_name_H-M   'P 1'
#
loop_
_entity.id
_entity.type
_entity.pdbx_description
1 polymer ?
#
loop_
_entity_poly.entity_id
_entity_poly.type
_entity_poly.pdbx_seq_one_letter_code
_entity_poly.pdbx_strand_id
1 'polypeptide(L)'
;MILSRVSLKDGIKLLEKALSQFQAGDEKTAAASMKKFITIWPTIEDDVSTTNPSLYASVESETPVIMVKGKEKAYRDKLQALITDLSAIDTSASYNAFDAMLILLREGFEALLIVMALVTTLKAAKMRKGLKWVYGGAVAGVLASAVIAVILQVVFPAVTSGANREIIEGCVGIFAVAMMILIGIWLHSKSSVKQWNDFMDHQMKTVTATGSFVSMFALSFLAVFREGAETILFYVGIIPRITTANFLIGIGSAIAVLVIIAVAMTKASHYIKPHRIFFILTWLIYALAFKMLGVSIHALQLTNMMSNHLISGFPTIDWAGIYPSWEVLIPQLIFIVIIAFVTVKQHGKK
;
A
#
# COMPACT_ATOMS: atom_id res chain seq x y z
N MET A 1 28.00 -9.82 6.25
CA MET A 1 28.18 -8.46 6.78
C MET A 1 27.20 -7.58 6.02
N ILE A 2 26.02 -7.36 6.58
CA ILE A 2 24.94 -6.57 5.97
C ILE A 2 25.43 -5.13 6.06
N LEU A 3 25.82 -4.53 4.94
CA LEU A 3 26.02 -3.08 4.82
C LEU A 3 24.66 -2.44 5.06
N SER A 4 24.43 -1.90 6.25
CA SER A 4 23.25 -1.08 6.54
C SER A 4 23.29 0.09 5.57
N ARG A 5 22.27 0.18 4.70
CA ARG A 5 22.10 1.32 3.79
C ARG A 5 22.06 2.59 4.65
N VAL A 6 22.91 3.55 4.31
CA VAL A 6 22.93 4.85 4.96
C VAL A 6 21.58 5.51 4.70
N SER A 7 20.86 5.90 5.74
CA SER A 7 19.54 6.51 5.67
C SER A 7 19.62 8.03 5.84
N LEU A 8 18.57 8.75 5.44
CA LEU A 8 18.45 10.19 5.72
C LEU A 8 18.57 10.47 7.22
N LYS A 9 18.04 9.57 8.09
CA LYS A 9 18.20 9.68 9.56
C LYS A 9 19.66 9.63 10.01
N ASP A 10 20.50 8.85 9.34
CA ASP A 10 21.93 8.80 9.67
C ASP A 10 22.64 10.09 9.23
N GLY A 11 22.22 10.67 8.10
CA GLY A 11 22.65 11.99 7.66
C GLY A 11 22.27 13.09 8.66
N ILE A 12 21.02 13.11 9.12
CA ILE A 12 20.53 14.06 10.13
C ILE A 12 21.34 13.96 11.42
N LYS A 13 21.61 12.75 11.93
CA LYS A 13 22.47 12.57 13.12
C LYS A 13 23.88 13.15 12.96
N LEU A 14 24.44 13.09 11.75
CA LEU A 14 25.74 13.71 11.48
C LEU A 14 25.67 15.24 11.55
N LEU A 15 24.58 15.84 11.04
CA LEU A 15 24.35 17.28 11.13
C LEU A 15 24.09 17.75 12.58
N GLU A 16 23.29 17.01 13.35
CA GLU A 16 23.06 17.26 14.79
C GLU A 16 24.37 17.19 15.58
N LYS A 17 25.19 16.19 15.28
CA LYS A 17 26.53 16.05 15.89
C LYS A 17 27.43 17.21 15.52
N ALA A 18 27.44 17.64 14.25
CA ALA A 18 28.22 18.82 13.82
C ALA A 18 27.75 20.09 14.54
N LEU A 19 26.44 20.28 14.66
CA LEU A 19 25.86 21.43 15.37
C LEU A 19 26.30 21.48 16.84
N SER A 20 26.21 20.37 17.56
CA SER A 20 26.65 20.27 18.95
C SER A 20 28.14 20.56 19.12
N GLN A 21 28.97 20.10 18.18
CA GLN A 21 30.41 20.36 18.16
C GLN A 21 30.73 21.82 17.86
N PHE A 22 30.03 22.49 16.94
CA PHE A 22 30.15 23.93 16.72
C PHE A 22 29.74 24.75 17.95
N GLN A 23 28.68 24.31 18.66
CA GLN A 23 28.24 24.96 19.90
C GLN A 23 29.28 24.80 21.03
N ALA A 24 29.98 23.66 21.08
CA ALA A 24 31.05 23.39 22.02
C ALA A 24 32.38 24.11 21.65
N GLY A 25 32.46 24.76 20.48
CA GLY A 25 33.66 25.44 20.02
C GLY A 25 34.70 24.51 19.37
N ASP A 26 34.38 23.25 19.14
CA ASP A 26 35.28 22.29 18.48
C ASP A 26 35.05 22.29 16.95
N GLU A 27 35.59 23.32 16.33
CA GLU A 27 35.43 23.56 14.88
C GLU A 27 36.02 22.41 14.03
N LYS A 28 37.12 21.78 14.46
CA LYS A 28 37.81 20.74 13.70
C LYS A 28 36.96 19.45 13.59
N THR A 29 36.38 19.02 14.70
CA THR A 29 35.54 17.82 14.71
C THR A 29 34.18 18.09 14.10
N ALA A 30 33.64 19.31 14.23
CA ALA A 30 32.41 19.72 13.55
C ALA A 30 32.57 19.71 12.03
N ALA A 31 33.65 20.29 11.50
CA ALA A 31 33.95 20.21 10.06
C ALA A 31 34.13 18.78 9.57
N ALA A 32 34.73 17.89 10.38
CA ALA A 32 34.85 16.48 10.04
C ALA A 32 33.48 15.76 9.98
N SER A 33 32.53 16.11 10.87
CA SER A 33 31.17 15.59 10.86
C SER A 33 30.39 16.10 9.63
N MET A 34 30.50 17.40 9.30
CA MET A 34 29.92 17.99 8.08
C MET A 34 30.50 17.33 6.82
N LYS A 35 31.82 17.11 6.75
CA LYS A 35 32.44 16.40 5.62
C LYS A 35 31.90 15.00 5.45
N LYS A 36 31.68 14.26 6.53
CA LYS A 36 31.04 12.94 6.47
C LYS A 36 29.63 13.02 5.90
N PHE A 37 28.83 13.99 6.34
CA PHE A 37 27.51 14.22 5.79
C PHE A 37 27.56 14.47 4.28
N ILE A 38 28.40 15.43 3.84
CA ILE A 38 28.57 15.76 2.41
C ILE A 38 29.01 14.51 1.60
N THR A 39 29.83 13.64 2.18
CA THR A 39 30.28 12.40 1.50
C THR A 39 29.16 11.39 1.32
N ILE A 40 28.23 11.29 2.27
CA ILE A 40 27.10 10.34 2.17
C ILE A 40 25.89 10.95 1.47
N TRP A 41 25.83 12.29 1.34
CA TRP A 41 24.71 13.01 0.76
C TRP A 41 24.26 12.45 -0.59
N PRO A 42 25.13 12.17 -1.58
CA PRO A 42 24.72 11.59 -2.87
C PRO A 42 24.06 10.21 -2.77
N THR A 43 24.08 9.56 -1.62
CA THR A 43 23.41 8.27 -1.40
C THR A 43 22.05 8.40 -0.74
N ILE A 44 21.70 9.61 -0.24
CA ILE A 44 20.47 9.89 0.50
C ILE A 44 19.70 11.10 -0.04
N GLU A 45 20.28 11.84 -0.99
CA GLU A 45 19.70 13.06 -1.55
C GLU A 45 18.42 12.85 -2.35
N ASP A 46 18.24 11.67 -2.95
CA ASP A 46 17.07 11.34 -3.76
C ASP A 46 15.76 11.45 -2.95
N ASP A 47 15.77 11.04 -1.68
CA ASP A 47 14.65 11.18 -0.76
C ASP A 47 14.23 12.64 -0.57
N VAL A 48 15.21 13.56 -0.60
CA VAL A 48 14.99 14.99 -0.39
C VAL A 48 14.68 15.71 -1.70
N SER A 49 15.46 15.44 -2.76
CA SER A 49 15.32 16.10 -4.05
C SER A 49 13.95 15.88 -4.69
N THR A 50 13.38 14.68 -4.53
CA THR A 50 12.08 14.30 -5.07
C THR A 50 10.91 14.79 -4.21
N THR A 51 11.12 14.96 -2.90
CA THR A 51 10.08 15.38 -1.95
C THR A 51 10.03 16.88 -1.75
N ASN A 52 11.19 17.53 -1.60
CA ASN A 52 11.31 18.97 -1.39
C ASN A 52 12.53 19.54 -2.12
N PRO A 53 12.38 19.94 -3.42
CA PRO A 53 13.48 20.46 -4.22
C PRO A 53 14.13 21.73 -3.71
N SER A 54 13.36 22.59 -3.03
CA SER A 54 13.89 23.82 -2.44
C SER A 54 14.82 23.51 -1.27
N LEU A 55 14.46 22.54 -0.44
CA LEU A 55 15.30 22.06 0.65
C LEU A 55 16.56 21.36 0.10
N TYR A 56 16.42 20.53 -0.95
CA TYR A 56 17.56 19.95 -1.63
C TYR A 56 18.58 21.01 -2.08
N ALA A 57 18.11 22.05 -2.79
CA ALA A 57 18.96 23.15 -3.22
C ALA A 57 19.61 23.92 -2.04
N SER A 58 18.88 24.05 -0.93
CA SER A 58 19.43 24.67 0.29
C SER A 58 20.52 23.80 0.93
N VAL A 59 20.33 22.48 1.00
CA VAL A 59 21.35 21.56 1.52
C VAL A 59 22.61 21.61 0.66
N GLU A 60 22.48 21.53 -0.68
CA GLU A 60 23.60 21.60 -1.61
C GLU A 60 24.39 22.91 -1.49
N SER A 61 23.71 24.04 -1.40
CA SER A 61 24.36 25.34 -1.39
C SER A 61 24.90 25.74 0.00
N GLU A 62 24.21 25.37 1.09
CA GLU A 62 24.56 25.88 2.43
C GLU A 62 25.52 24.95 3.20
N THR A 63 25.46 23.63 3.02
CA THR A 63 26.29 22.70 3.81
C THR A 63 27.80 22.90 3.62
N PRO A 64 28.34 23.18 2.40
CA PRO A 64 29.75 23.48 2.23
C PRO A 64 30.16 24.80 2.91
N VAL A 65 29.28 25.79 2.89
CA VAL A 65 29.52 27.10 3.54
C VAL A 65 29.48 26.97 5.07
N ILE A 66 28.50 26.24 5.60
CA ILE A 66 28.37 25.97 7.03
C ILE A 66 29.59 25.21 7.57
N MET A 67 30.11 24.26 6.80
CA MET A 67 31.32 23.51 7.19
C MET A 67 32.49 24.43 7.51
N VAL A 68 32.61 25.55 6.80
CA VAL A 68 33.72 26.54 6.97
C VAL A 68 33.36 27.62 7.98
N LYS A 69 32.10 28.07 8.00
CA LYS A 69 31.66 29.24 8.77
C LYS A 69 30.79 28.91 10.00
N GLY A 70 30.66 27.65 10.36
CA GLY A 70 29.80 27.20 11.47
C GLY A 70 30.15 27.73 12.86
N LYS A 71 31.28 28.42 13.00
CA LYS A 71 31.64 29.20 14.18
C LYS A 71 30.68 30.38 14.41
N GLU A 72 30.21 31.01 13.34
CA GLU A 72 29.30 32.14 13.39
C GLU A 72 27.90 31.71 13.77
N LYS A 73 27.22 32.44 14.66
CA LYS A 73 25.87 32.10 15.12
C LYS A 73 24.89 31.99 13.96
N ALA A 74 24.95 32.90 12.99
CA ALA A 74 24.06 32.90 11.83
C ALA A 74 24.10 31.58 11.03
N TYR A 75 25.27 30.95 10.89
CA TYR A 75 25.41 29.66 10.19
C TYR A 75 25.02 28.47 11.05
N ARG A 76 25.15 28.54 12.38
CA ARG A 76 24.57 27.52 13.28
C ARG A 76 23.05 27.56 13.26
N ASP A 77 22.44 28.76 13.23
CA ASP A 77 20.99 28.90 13.11
C ASP A 77 20.48 28.33 11.77
N LYS A 78 21.23 28.54 10.68
CA LYS A 78 20.94 27.91 9.39
C LYS A 78 21.07 26.37 9.44
N LEU A 79 22.10 25.84 10.09
CA LEU A 79 22.29 24.42 10.27
C LEU A 79 21.14 23.82 11.07
N GLN A 80 20.69 24.50 12.12
CA GLN A 80 19.53 24.08 12.91
C GLN A 80 18.25 24.07 12.06
N ALA A 81 18.05 25.07 11.20
CA ALA A 81 16.90 25.10 10.28
C ALA A 81 16.94 23.93 9.30
N LEU A 82 18.09 23.67 8.66
CA LEU A 82 18.26 22.51 7.76
C LEU A 82 17.98 21.18 8.46
N ILE A 83 18.45 21.01 9.71
CA ILE A 83 18.17 19.80 10.50
C ILE A 83 16.67 19.66 10.74
N THR A 84 15.98 20.74 11.10
CA THR A 84 14.54 20.75 11.35
C THR A 84 13.77 20.39 10.08
N ASP A 85 14.10 21.02 8.95
CA ASP A 85 13.43 20.80 7.67
C ASP A 85 13.69 19.39 7.12
N LEU A 86 14.92 18.88 7.23
CA LEU A 86 15.25 17.49 6.85
C LEU A 86 14.55 16.47 7.75
N SER A 87 14.39 16.77 9.05
CA SER A 87 13.68 15.90 9.99
C SER A 87 12.17 15.86 9.75
N ALA A 88 11.62 16.86 9.08
CA ALA A 88 10.23 16.93 8.69
C ALA A 88 9.92 16.08 7.44
N ILE A 89 10.95 15.64 6.70
CA ILE A 89 10.77 14.74 5.56
C ILE A 89 10.48 13.33 6.06
N ASP A 90 9.27 12.87 5.82
CA ASP A 90 8.86 11.50 6.16
C ASP A 90 9.29 10.53 5.04
N THR A 91 10.44 9.90 5.24
CA THR A 91 10.96 8.84 4.34
C THR A 91 10.49 7.44 4.76
N SER A 92 9.73 7.31 5.86
CA SER A 92 9.61 6.03 6.56
C SER A 92 8.33 5.25 6.31
N ALA A 93 7.20 5.86 5.96
CA ALA A 93 5.96 5.11 5.74
C ALA A 93 4.96 5.87 4.89
N SER A 94 4.82 5.49 3.61
CA SER A 94 3.75 6.02 2.75
C SER A 94 2.40 5.35 3.03
N TYR A 95 2.37 4.20 3.71
CA TYR A 95 1.17 3.46 4.06
C TYR A 95 0.96 3.33 5.56
N ASN A 96 -0.31 3.37 5.97
CA ASN A 96 -0.71 3.25 7.37
C ASN A 96 -1.58 2.00 7.62
N ALA A 97 -2.00 1.78 8.86
CA ALA A 97 -2.81 0.64 9.25
C ALA A 97 -4.17 0.60 8.51
N PHE A 98 -4.74 1.75 8.17
CA PHE A 98 -6.01 1.82 7.45
C PHE A 98 -5.86 1.33 6.01
N ASP A 99 -4.75 1.63 5.32
CA ASP A 99 -4.46 1.13 3.98
C ASP A 99 -4.38 -0.41 3.95
N ALA A 100 -3.65 -0.99 4.91
CA ALA A 100 -3.55 -2.44 5.06
C ALA A 100 -4.90 -3.07 5.42
N MET A 101 -5.69 -2.42 6.29
CA MET A 101 -7.04 -2.85 6.65
C MET A 101 -7.96 -2.88 5.42
N LEU A 102 -7.93 -1.86 4.58
CA LEU A 102 -8.82 -1.76 3.41
C LEU A 102 -8.59 -2.89 2.42
N ILE A 103 -7.34 -3.27 2.15
CA ILE A 103 -7.01 -4.38 1.26
C ILE A 103 -7.65 -5.67 1.76
N LEU A 104 -7.35 -6.07 3.01
CA LEU A 104 -7.87 -7.32 3.55
C LEU A 104 -9.39 -7.28 3.77
N LEU A 105 -9.94 -6.13 4.11
CA LEU A 105 -11.39 -5.97 4.30
C LEU A 105 -12.13 -6.20 2.98
N ARG A 106 -11.60 -5.68 1.87
CA ARG A 106 -12.19 -5.85 0.55
C ARG A 106 -12.15 -7.31 0.11
N GLU A 107 -10.94 -7.90 0.02
CA GLU A 107 -10.77 -9.27 -0.48
C GLU A 107 -11.44 -10.29 0.47
N GLY A 108 -11.27 -10.08 1.77
CA GLY A 108 -11.92 -10.91 2.78
C GLY A 108 -13.45 -10.83 2.76
N PHE A 109 -14.01 -9.66 2.40
CA PHE A 109 -15.46 -9.53 2.23
C PHE A 109 -15.96 -10.28 1.00
N GLU A 110 -15.23 -10.27 -0.13
CA GLU A 110 -15.58 -11.08 -1.32
C GLU A 110 -15.55 -12.57 -1.02
N ALA A 111 -14.48 -13.06 -0.38
CA ALA A 111 -14.38 -14.44 0.09
C ALA A 111 -15.54 -14.81 1.03
N LEU A 112 -15.84 -13.94 2.01
CA LEU A 112 -16.91 -14.13 2.97
C LEU A 112 -18.27 -14.28 2.28
N LEU A 113 -18.58 -13.43 1.30
CA LEU A 113 -19.85 -13.49 0.57
C LEU A 113 -20.03 -14.81 -0.18
N ILE A 114 -18.97 -15.31 -0.84
CA ILE A 114 -19.03 -16.60 -1.56
C ILE A 114 -19.25 -17.74 -0.58
N VAL A 115 -18.48 -17.80 0.51
CA VAL A 115 -18.62 -18.84 1.54
C VAL A 115 -20.00 -18.79 2.18
N MET A 116 -20.50 -17.59 2.52
CA MET A 116 -21.84 -17.43 3.11
C MET A 116 -22.96 -17.82 2.17
N ALA A 117 -22.82 -17.56 0.89
CA ALA A 117 -23.77 -17.99 -0.13
C ALA A 117 -23.82 -19.53 -0.23
N LEU A 118 -22.66 -20.20 -0.28
CA LEU A 118 -22.57 -21.67 -0.26
C LEU A 118 -23.23 -22.25 1.01
N VAL A 119 -22.90 -21.69 2.17
CA VAL A 119 -23.46 -22.11 3.47
C VAL A 119 -24.98 -21.94 3.50
N THR A 120 -25.51 -20.82 3.02
CA THR A 120 -26.95 -20.53 3.02
C THR A 120 -27.70 -21.50 2.13
N THR A 121 -27.19 -21.78 0.93
CA THR A 121 -27.79 -22.76 0.01
C THR A 121 -27.79 -24.16 0.59
N LEU A 122 -26.67 -24.62 1.16
CA LEU A 122 -26.59 -25.92 1.79
C LEU A 122 -27.53 -26.07 2.99
N LYS A 123 -27.72 -24.99 3.76
CA LYS A 123 -28.71 -24.95 4.83
C LYS A 123 -30.15 -25.07 4.28
N ALA A 124 -30.48 -24.33 3.22
CA ALA A 124 -31.77 -24.38 2.57
C ALA A 124 -32.06 -25.78 1.96
N ALA A 125 -31.03 -26.39 1.36
CA ALA A 125 -31.12 -27.78 0.83
C ALA A 125 -31.06 -28.86 1.91
N LYS A 126 -30.98 -28.49 3.21
CA LYS A 126 -30.83 -29.43 4.36
C LYS A 126 -29.61 -30.34 4.28
N MET A 127 -28.59 -29.98 3.50
CA MET A 127 -27.36 -30.75 3.28
C MET A 127 -26.28 -30.44 4.36
N ARG A 128 -26.57 -30.76 5.61
CA ARG A 128 -25.67 -30.45 6.74
C ARG A 128 -24.24 -31.02 6.62
N LYS A 129 -24.09 -32.19 5.95
CA LYS A 129 -22.76 -32.78 5.72
C LYS A 129 -21.88 -31.90 4.81
N GLY A 130 -22.46 -31.27 3.81
CA GLY A 130 -21.75 -30.34 2.89
C GLY A 130 -21.17 -29.11 3.58
N LEU A 131 -21.78 -28.62 4.68
CA LEU A 131 -21.28 -27.47 5.43
C LEU A 131 -19.87 -27.70 5.97
N LYS A 132 -19.55 -28.91 6.45
CA LYS A 132 -18.21 -29.22 6.95
C LYS A 132 -17.15 -29.13 5.84
N TRP A 133 -17.52 -29.52 4.62
CA TRP A 133 -16.62 -29.45 3.46
C TRP A 133 -16.43 -28.02 2.98
N VAL A 134 -17.46 -27.19 3.01
CA VAL A 134 -17.33 -25.76 2.69
C VAL A 134 -16.44 -25.04 3.71
N TYR A 135 -16.67 -25.24 5.00
CA TYR A 135 -15.79 -24.65 6.02
C TYR A 135 -14.36 -25.19 5.96
N GLY A 136 -14.21 -26.50 5.71
CA GLY A 136 -12.91 -27.13 5.52
C GLY A 136 -12.15 -26.53 4.32
N GLY A 137 -12.84 -26.31 3.21
CA GLY A 137 -12.29 -25.67 2.02
C GLY A 137 -11.87 -24.22 2.29
N ALA A 138 -12.72 -23.44 2.98
CA ALA A 138 -12.39 -22.06 3.34
C ALA A 138 -11.15 -21.98 4.24
N VAL A 139 -11.07 -22.80 5.28
CA VAL A 139 -9.90 -22.86 6.17
C VAL A 139 -8.64 -23.29 5.41
N ALA A 140 -8.74 -24.31 4.57
CA ALA A 140 -7.62 -24.76 3.73
C ALA A 140 -7.17 -23.66 2.76
N GLY A 141 -8.08 -22.86 2.20
CA GLY A 141 -7.77 -21.72 1.34
C GLY A 141 -6.99 -20.64 2.09
N VAL A 142 -7.43 -20.27 3.29
CA VAL A 142 -6.70 -19.33 4.16
C VAL A 142 -5.29 -19.84 4.50
N LEU A 143 -5.18 -21.12 4.89
CA LEU A 143 -3.87 -21.71 5.23
C LEU A 143 -2.94 -21.76 4.01
N ALA A 144 -3.44 -22.12 2.83
CA ALA A 144 -2.65 -22.12 1.60
C ALA A 144 -2.17 -20.71 1.24
N SER A 145 -3.03 -19.70 1.36
CA SER A 145 -2.63 -18.28 1.17
C SER A 145 -1.57 -17.85 2.18
N ALA A 146 -1.73 -18.21 3.46
CA ALA A 146 -0.73 -17.90 4.48
C ALA A 146 0.64 -18.55 4.19
N VAL A 147 0.65 -19.80 3.71
CA VAL A 147 1.88 -20.49 3.30
C VAL A 147 2.56 -19.75 2.14
N ILE A 148 1.80 -19.33 1.13
CA ILE A 148 2.34 -18.54 0.00
C ILE A 148 2.89 -17.20 0.51
N ALA A 149 2.18 -16.51 1.41
CA ALA A 149 2.66 -15.25 2.00
C ALA A 149 4.01 -15.43 2.70
N VAL A 150 4.17 -16.50 3.48
CA VAL A 150 5.45 -16.82 4.17
C VAL A 150 6.55 -17.15 3.14
N ILE A 151 6.26 -17.95 2.11
CA ILE A 151 7.23 -18.25 1.04
C ILE A 151 7.68 -16.97 0.36
N LEU A 152 6.77 -16.09 -0.01
CA LEU A 152 7.11 -14.81 -0.64
C LEU A 152 7.92 -13.92 0.30
N GLN A 153 7.59 -13.87 1.58
CA GLN A 153 8.35 -13.10 2.57
C GLN A 153 9.79 -13.59 2.73
N VAL A 154 10.05 -14.89 2.57
CA VAL A 154 11.39 -15.46 2.64
C VAL A 154 12.17 -15.27 1.34
N VAL A 155 11.49 -15.45 0.20
CA VAL A 155 12.13 -15.37 -1.14
C VAL A 155 12.35 -13.93 -1.57
N PHE A 156 11.38 -13.04 -1.33
CA PHE A 156 11.40 -11.67 -1.79
C PHE A 156 12.58 -10.84 -1.27
N PRO A 157 12.98 -10.88 0.02
CA PRO A 157 14.17 -10.17 0.51
C PRO A 157 15.48 -10.63 -0.13
N ALA A 158 15.58 -11.91 -0.53
CA ALA A 158 16.76 -12.43 -1.21
C ALA A 158 16.90 -11.86 -2.63
N VAL A 159 15.79 -11.53 -3.27
CA VAL A 159 15.74 -10.93 -4.62
C VAL A 159 15.84 -9.40 -4.55
N THR A 160 15.32 -8.78 -3.48
CA THR A 160 15.21 -7.33 -3.31
C THR A 160 16.36 -6.69 -2.53
N SER A 161 17.44 -7.39 -2.27
CA SER A 161 18.61 -6.82 -1.60
C SER A 161 19.37 -5.88 -2.54
N GLY A 162 19.52 -4.61 -2.15
CA GLY A 162 20.26 -3.59 -2.88
C GLY A 162 19.41 -2.60 -3.68
N ALA A 163 20.00 -1.91 -4.65
CA ALA A 163 19.36 -0.89 -5.50
C ALA A 163 18.13 -1.40 -6.27
N ASN A 164 17.99 -2.71 -6.43
CA ASN A 164 16.84 -3.31 -7.12
C ASN A 164 15.54 -3.29 -6.30
N ARG A 165 15.59 -3.02 -4.99
CA ARG A 165 14.41 -3.04 -4.12
C ARG A 165 13.36 -2.02 -4.55
N GLU A 166 13.76 -0.78 -4.77
CA GLU A 166 12.87 0.33 -5.13
C GLU A 166 12.30 0.14 -6.54
N ILE A 167 13.12 -0.44 -7.46
CA ILE A 167 12.66 -0.80 -8.81
C ILE A 167 11.54 -1.84 -8.74
N ILE A 168 11.76 -2.91 -7.96
CA ILE A 168 10.76 -3.97 -7.79
C ILE A 168 9.52 -3.40 -7.09
N GLU A 169 9.70 -2.57 -6.07
CA GLU A 169 8.63 -1.88 -5.36
C GLU A 169 7.76 -1.03 -6.31
N GLY A 170 8.38 -0.18 -7.12
CA GLY A 170 7.68 0.63 -8.11
C GLY A 170 6.95 -0.23 -9.15
N CYS A 171 7.61 -1.24 -9.72
CA CYS A 171 7.01 -2.13 -10.73
C CYS A 171 5.84 -2.95 -10.16
N VAL A 172 6.01 -3.55 -8.97
CA VAL A 172 4.94 -4.32 -8.30
C VAL A 172 3.80 -3.42 -7.90
N GLY A 173 4.09 -2.20 -7.41
CA GLY A 173 3.06 -1.22 -7.08
C GLY A 173 2.24 -0.80 -8.30
N ILE A 174 2.86 -0.53 -9.45
CA ILE A 174 2.14 -0.21 -10.69
C ILE A 174 1.29 -1.40 -11.16
N PHE A 175 1.85 -2.63 -11.08
CA PHE A 175 1.08 -3.84 -11.39
C PHE A 175 -0.14 -3.99 -10.48
N ALA A 176 0.03 -3.79 -9.18
CA ALA A 176 -1.06 -3.82 -8.21
C ALA A 176 -2.13 -2.76 -8.51
N VAL A 177 -1.74 -1.54 -8.89
CA VAL A 177 -2.67 -0.48 -9.32
C VAL A 177 -3.45 -0.90 -10.58
N ALA A 178 -2.78 -1.48 -11.58
CA ALA A 178 -3.45 -1.96 -12.79
C ALA A 178 -4.48 -3.04 -12.45
N MET A 179 -4.13 -3.99 -11.56
CA MET A 179 -5.06 -5.00 -11.05
C MET A 179 -6.23 -4.36 -10.28
N MET A 180 -5.97 -3.39 -9.39
CA MET A 180 -7.03 -2.68 -8.66
C MET A 180 -8.01 -1.95 -9.59
N ILE A 181 -7.52 -1.34 -10.68
CA ILE A 181 -8.36 -0.68 -11.68
C ILE A 181 -9.27 -1.73 -12.36
N LEU A 182 -8.70 -2.82 -12.86
CA LEU A 182 -9.44 -3.87 -13.55
C LEU A 182 -10.52 -4.48 -12.64
N ILE A 183 -10.14 -4.84 -11.41
CA ILE A 183 -11.03 -5.44 -10.42
C ILE A 183 -12.08 -4.41 -9.96
N GLY A 184 -11.67 -3.16 -9.74
CA GLY A 184 -12.58 -2.09 -9.36
C GLY A 184 -13.67 -1.83 -10.43
N ILE A 185 -13.30 -1.82 -11.70
CA ILE A 185 -14.24 -1.71 -12.83
C ILE A 185 -15.19 -2.92 -12.85
N TRP A 186 -14.65 -4.13 -12.70
CA TRP A 186 -15.43 -5.35 -12.65
C TRP A 186 -16.41 -5.35 -11.46
N LEU A 187 -15.93 -5.00 -10.27
CA LEU A 187 -16.72 -4.96 -9.05
C LEU A 187 -17.81 -3.88 -9.11
N HIS A 188 -17.48 -2.70 -9.65
CA HIS A 188 -18.46 -1.65 -9.86
C HIS A 188 -19.60 -2.13 -10.78
N SER A 189 -19.29 -2.98 -11.76
CA SER A 189 -20.32 -3.62 -12.60
C SER A 189 -21.22 -4.56 -11.81
N LYS A 190 -20.75 -5.19 -10.73
CA LYS A 190 -21.51 -6.10 -9.86
C LYS A 190 -22.24 -5.40 -8.71
N SER A 191 -22.09 -4.09 -8.56
CA SER A 191 -22.79 -3.31 -7.52
C SER A 191 -24.30 -3.20 -7.74
N SER A 192 -24.84 -3.63 -8.91
CA SER A 192 -26.28 -3.72 -9.12
C SER A 192 -26.85 -5.04 -8.54
N VAL A 193 -28.03 -4.98 -7.93
CA VAL A 193 -28.71 -6.14 -7.31
C VAL A 193 -28.91 -7.27 -8.30
N LYS A 194 -29.27 -6.95 -9.54
CA LYS A 194 -29.49 -7.96 -10.60
C LYS A 194 -28.21 -8.72 -10.92
N GLN A 195 -27.12 -8.01 -11.20
CA GLN A 195 -25.85 -8.63 -11.57
C GLN A 195 -25.24 -9.43 -10.41
N TRP A 196 -25.46 -8.99 -9.17
CA TRP A 196 -25.07 -9.76 -7.99
C TRP A 196 -25.87 -11.07 -7.91
N ASN A 197 -27.21 -11.02 -8.07
CA ASN A 197 -28.04 -12.20 -8.04
C ASN A 197 -27.68 -13.17 -9.17
N ASP A 198 -27.49 -12.70 -10.41
CA ASP A 198 -27.07 -13.52 -11.55
C ASP A 198 -25.72 -14.22 -11.29
N PHE A 199 -24.76 -13.50 -10.69
CA PHE A 199 -23.47 -14.06 -10.28
C PHE A 199 -23.65 -15.17 -9.22
N MET A 200 -24.46 -14.91 -8.20
CA MET A 200 -24.75 -15.90 -7.16
C MET A 200 -25.48 -17.12 -7.71
N ASP A 201 -26.49 -16.93 -8.56
CA ASP A 201 -27.22 -18.03 -9.19
C ASP A 201 -26.32 -18.94 -10.03
N HIS A 202 -25.32 -18.36 -10.71
CA HIS A 202 -24.36 -19.15 -11.49
C HIS A 202 -23.47 -20.00 -10.57
N GLN A 203 -22.96 -19.45 -9.48
CA GLN A 203 -22.18 -20.20 -8.49
C GLN A 203 -23.02 -21.32 -7.85
N MET A 204 -24.29 -21.04 -7.55
CA MET A 204 -25.22 -21.98 -6.94
C MET A 204 -25.57 -23.16 -7.84
N LYS A 205 -25.80 -22.94 -9.13
CA LYS A 205 -26.09 -24.01 -10.11
C LYS A 205 -24.95 -25.04 -10.16
N THR A 206 -23.70 -24.57 -10.04
CA THR A 206 -22.53 -25.46 -10.02
C THR A 206 -22.52 -26.36 -8.79
N VAL A 207 -22.86 -25.84 -7.61
CA VAL A 207 -22.91 -26.61 -6.35
C VAL A 207 -24.03 -27.64 -6.36
N THR A 208 -25.21 -27.25 -6.84
CA THR A 208 -26.38 -28.15 -6.86
C THR A 208 -26.30 -29.22 -7.96
N ALA A 209 -25.66 -28.90 -9.09
CA ALA A 209 -25.52 -29.85 -10.21
C ALA A 209 -24.55 -31.02 -9.92
N THR A 210 -23.48 -30.76 -9.15
CA THR A 210 -22.45 -31.76 -8.86
C THR A 210 -22.76 -32.63 -7.65
N GLY A 211 -23.54 -32.17 -6.67
CA GLY A 211 -23.90 -32.91 -5.45
C GLY A 211 -22.71 -33.48 -4.65
N SER A 212 -21.50 -33.31 -5.13
CA SER A 212 -20.27 -33.86 -4.58
C SER A 212 -19.71 -33.02 -3.45
N PHE A 213 -19.39 -33.63 -2.32
CA PHE A 213 -18.74 -32.97 -1.20
C PHE A 213 -17.35 -32.43 -1.57
N VAL A 214 -16.62 -33.12 -2.46
CA VAL A 214 -15.32 -32.69 -2.96
C VAL A 214 -15.44 -31.38 -3.77
N SER A 215 -16.47 -31.27 -4.62
CA SER A 215 -16.74 -30.05 -5.37
C SER A 215 -17.06 -28.87 -4.45
N MET A 216 -17.79 -29.09 -3.35
CA MET A 216 -18.10 -28.06 -2.36
C MET A 216 -16.83 -27.57 -1.64
N PHE A 217 -15.95 -28.50 -1.27
CA PHE A 217 -14.63 -28.18 -0.73
C PHE A 217 -13.80 -27.39 -1.74
N ALA A 218 -13.67 -27.88 -2.97
CA ALA A 218 -12.85 -27.27 -4.01
C ALA A 218 -13.33 -25.85 -4.36
N LEU A 219 -14.64 -25.63 -4.49
CA LEU A 219 -15.20 -24.31 -4.76
C LEU A 219 -14.91 -23.31 -3.64
N SER A 220 -15.12 -23.75 -2.38
CA SER A 220 -14.83 -22.89 -1.23
C SER A 220 -13.33 -22.62 -1.09
N PHE A 221 -12.49 -23.65 -1.29
CA PHE A 221 -11.04 -23.52 -1.29
C PHE A 221 -10.56 -22.53 -2.35
N LEU A 222 -10.96 -22.75 -3.61
CA LEU A 222 -10.52 -21.91 -4.73
C LEU A 222 -10.98 -20.46 -4.58
N ALA A 223 -12.21 -20.24 -4.10
CA ALA A 223 -12.71 -18.90 -3.86
C ALA A 223 -11.86 -18.17 -2.82
N VAL A 224 -11.66 -18.77 -1.64
CA VAL A 224 -10.88 -18.15 -0.56
C VAL A 224 -9.40 -18.03 -0.92
N PHE A 225 -8.83 -19.04 -1.57
CA PHE A 225 -7.46 -19.03 -2.02
C PHE A 225 -7.19 -17.94 -3.06
N ARG A 226 -8.13 -17.74 -4.00
CA ARG A 226 -8.04 -16.68 -5.00
C ARG A 226 -7.97 -15.31 -4.35
N GLU A 227 -8.92 -14.98 -3.44
CA GLU A 227 -8.95 -13.69 -2.76
C GLU A 227 -7.73 -13.52 -1.84
N GLY A 228 -7.26 -14.60 -1.22
CA GLY A 228 -6.00 -14.61 -0.48
C GLY A 228 -4.78 -14.33 -1.34
N ALA A 229 -4.72 -14.85 -2.57
CA ALA A 229 -3.65 -14.57 -3.51
C ALA A 229 -3.67 -13.11 -3.99
N GLU A 230 -4.86 -12.54 -4.26
CA GLU A 230 -5.02 -11.13 -4.59
C GLU A 230 -4.60 -10.23 -3.41
N THR A 231 -5.00 -10.57 -2.18
CA THR A 231 -4.53 -9.88 -0.95
C THR A 231 -3.00 -9.84 -0.86
N ILE A 232 -2.33 -10.96 -1.13
CA ILE A 232 -0.88 -11.06 -1.07
C ILE A 232 -0.22 -10.16 -2.13
N LEU A 233 -0.75 -10.14 -3.35
CA LEU A 233 -0.23 -9.27 -4.42
C LEU A 233 -0.29 -7.80 -4.01
N PHE A 234 -1.40 -7.35 -3.43
CA PHE A 234 -1.51 -5.98 -2.95
C PHE A 234 -0.59 -5.69 -1.76
N TYR A 235 -0.44 -6.64 -0.84
CA TYR A 235 0.46 -6.48 0.30
C TYR A 235 1.93 -6.42 -0.12
N VAL A 236 2.34 -7.18 -1.13
CA VAL A 236 3.69 -7.08 -1.69
C VAL A 236 3.99 -5.65 -2.17
N GLY A 237 2.99 -4.95 -2.73
CA GLY A 237 3.12 -3.56 -3.15
C GLY A 237 3.25 -2.54 -2.02
N ILE A 238 2.73 -2.82 -0.82
CA ILE A 238 2.76 -1.85 0.30
C ILE A 238 3.74 -2.21 1.42
N ILE A 239 4.14 -3.49 1.56
CA ILE A 239 5.03 -3.98 2.64
C ILE A 239 6.34 -3.17 2.73
N PRO A 240 7.01 -2.80 1.63
CA PRO A 240 8.26 -2.05 1.72
C PRO A 240 8.12 -0.66 2.37
N ARG A 241 6.91 -0.08 2.31
CA ARG A 241 6.61 1.28 2.76
C ARG A 241 5.55 1.36 3.86
N ILE A 242 5.35 0.29 4.62
CA ILE A 242 4.51 0.26 5.81
C ILE A 242 5.31 -0.25 7.00
N THR A 243 5.09 0.32 8.18
CA THR A 243 5.70 -0.22 9.40
C THR A 243 5.04 -1.53 9.79
N THR A 244 5.82 -2.47 10.37
CA THR A 244 5.30 -3.75 10.83
C THR A 244 4.14 -3.59 11.82
N ALA A 245 4.21 -2.58 12.70
CA ALA A 245 3.14 -2.28 13.65
C ALA A 245 1.83 -1.88 12.92
N ASN A 246 1.90 -0.95 11.97
CA ASN A 246 0.74 -0.54 11.18
C ASN A 246 0.17 -1.69 10.35
N PHE A 247 1.04 -2.53 9.78
CA PHE A 247 0.63 -3.70 9.02
C PHE A 247 -0.17 -4.70 9.89
N LEU A 248 0.35 -5.05 11.07
CA LEU A 248 -0.32 -5.97 11.99
C LEU A 248 -1.62 -5.39 12.56
N ILE A 249 -1.65 -4.09 12.91
CA ILE A 249 -2.88 -3.40 13.33
C ILE A 249 -3.91 -3.41 12.21
N GLY A 250 -3.50 -3.15 10.97
CA GLY A 250 -4.37 -3.17 9.79
C GLY A 250 -5.00 -4.54 9.57
N ILE A 251 -4.21 -5.61 9.58
CA ILE A 251 -4.70 -7.00 9.46
C ILE A 251 -5.65 -7.35 10.62
N GLY A 252 -5.24 -7.07 11.85
CA GLY A 252 -6.05 -7.39 13.04
C GLY A 252 -7.40 -6.68 13.02
N SER A 253 -7.43 -5.38 12.65
CA SER A 253 -8.67 -4.61 12.55
C SER A 253 -9.57 -5.10 11.40
N ALA A 254 -9.00 -5.46 10.24
CA ALA A 254 -9.76 -6.04 9.14
C ALA A 254 -10.41 -7.36 9.53
N ILE A 255 -9.69 -8.27 10.17
CA ILE A 255 -10.22 -9.55 10.66
C ILE A 255 -11.36 -9.30 11.66
N ALA A 256 -11.19 -8.37 12.61
CA ALA A 256 -12.24 -8.03 13.58
C ALA A 256 -13.51 -7.54 12.89
N VAL A 257 -13.39 -6.64 11.90
CA VAL A 257 -14.52 -6.12 11.13
C VAL A 257 -15.17 -7.23 10.30
N LEU A 258 -14.39 -8.09 9.64
CA LEU A 258 -14.92 -9.23 8.87
C LEU A 258 -15.70 -10.21 9.75
N VAL A 259 -15.22 -10.50 10.95
CA VAL A 259 -15.94 -11.35 11.93
C VAL A 259 -17.25 -10.69 12.34
N ILE A 260 -17.26 -9.39 12.62
CA ILE A 260 -18.49 -8.64 12.95
C ILE A 260 -19.49 -8.73 11.78
N ILE A 261 -19.04 -8.52 10.55
CA ILE A 261 -19.87 -8.62 9.35
C ILE A 261 -20.41 -10.05 9.19
N ALA A 262 -19.57 -11.08 9.35
CA ALA A 262 -19.98 -12.48 9.25
C ALA A 262 -21.06 -12.84 10.27
N VAL A 263 -20.91 -12.42 11.52
CA VAL A 263 -21.89 -12.62 12.58
C VAL A 263 -23.19 -11.85 12.28
N ALA A 264 -23.08 -10.60 11.83
CA ALA A 264 -24.24 -9.80 11.46
C ALA A 264 -25.00 -10.40 10.28
N MET A 265 -24.31 -10.91 9.25
CA MET A 265 -24.94 -11.58 8.10
C MET A 265 -25.64 -12.87 8.52
N THR A 266 -25.10 -13.62 9.48
CA THR A 266 -25.75 -14.87 9.95
C THR A 266 -26.99 -14.60 10.81
N LYS A 267 -26.99 -13.51 11.61
CA LYS A 267 -28.08 -13.19 12.54
C LYS A 267 -29.15 -12.25 11.96
N ALA A 268 -28.74 -11.36 11.06
CA ALA A 268 -29.56 -10.27 10.54
C ALA A 268 -29.63 -10.27 8.99
N SER A 269 -29.83 -11.45 8.37
CA SER A 269 -29.79 -11.66 6.92
C SER A 269 -30.72 -10.75 6.09
N HIS A 270 -31.72 -10.10 6.71
CA HIS A 270 -32.65 -9.18 6.04
C HIS A 270 -32.17 -7.71 6.02
N TYR A 271 -31.17 -7.32 6.85
CA TYR A 271 -30.78 -5.91 6.99
C TYR A 271 -29.54 -5.53 6.20
N ILE A 272 -28.63 -6.47 5.94
CA ILE A 272 -27.37 -6.18 5.23
C ILE A 272 -27.55 -6.43 3.73
N LYS A 273 -27.44 -5.35 2.95
CA LYS A 273 -27.51 -5.41 1.48
C LYS A 273 -26.09 -5.47 0.90
N PRO A 274 -25.59 -6.62 0.43
CA PRO A 274 -24.19 -6.78 -0.04
C PRO A 274 -23.78 -5.73 -1.06
N HIS A 275 -24.66 -5.35 -2.00
CA HIS A 275 -24.37 -4.38 -3.04
C HIS A 275 -24.01 -2.97 -2.51
N ARG A 276 -24.52 -2.56 -1.34
CA ARG A 276 -24.15 -1.28 -0.73
C ARG A 276 -22.73 -1.32 -0.16
N ILE A 277 -22.35 -2.44 0.44
CA ILE A 277 -21.00 -2.64 0.95
C ILE A 277 -20.01 -2.66 -0.21
N PHE A 278 -20.31 -3.39 -1.29
CA PHE A 278 -19.47 -3.36 -2.50
C PHE A 278 -19.30 -1.94 -3.06
N PHE A 279 -20.35 -1.15 -3.09
CA PHE A 279 -20.24 0.24 -3.55
C PHE A 279 -19.26 1.05 -2.72
N ILE A 280 -19.35 0.97 -1.38
CA ILE A 280 -18.44 1.68 -0.46
C ILE A 280 -17.00 1.18 -0.64
N LEU A 281 -16.80 -0.14 -0.63
CA LEU A 281 -15.48 -0.74 -0.78
C LEU A 281 -14.83 -0.40 -2.12
N THR A 282 -15.61 -0.33 -3.21
CA THR A 282 -15.10 0.09 -4.52
C THR A 282 -14.52 1.50 -4.49
N TRP A 283 -15.19 2.46 -3.86
CA TRP A 283 -14.67 3.83 -3.74
C TRP A 283 -13.44 3.92 -2.87
N LEU A 284 -13.39 3.16 -1.78
CA LEU A 284 -12.20 3.09 -0.92
C LEU A 284 -11.00 2.49 -1.66
N ILE A 285 -11.23 1.45 -2.48
CA ILE A 285 -10.15 0.84 -3.27
C ILE A 285 -9.66 1.78 -4.38
N TYR A 286 -10.55 2.58 -4.99
CA TYR A 286 -10.11 3.60 -5.95
C TYR A 286 -9.25 4.68 -5.28
N ALA A 287 -9.59 5.10 -4.07
CA ALA A 287 -8.76 6.03 -3.30
C ALA A 287 -7.38 5.43 -2.97
N LEU A 288 -7.34 4.14 -2.59
CA LEU A 288 -6.08 3.43 -2.34
C LEU A 288 -5.26 3.27 -3.61
N ALA A 289 -5.89 2.89 -4.74
CA ALA A 289 -5.20 2.77 -6.03
C ALA A 289 -4.60 4.09 -6.50
N PHE A 290 -5.31 5.21 -6.31
CA PHE A 290 -4.81 6.55 -6.57
C PHE A 290 -3.54 6.86 -5.77
N LYS A 291 -3.56 6.57 -4.46
CA LYS A 291 -2.40 6.72 -3.58
C LYS A 291 -1.24 5.83 -4.02
N MET A 292 -1.51 4.53 -4.25
CA MET A 292 -0.48 3.58 -4.68
C MET A 292 0.18 3.97 -6.00
N LEU A 293 -0.59 4.50 -6.95
CA LEU A 293 -0.05 4.97 -8.23
C LEU A 293 1.02 6.04 -8.02
N GLY A 294 0.74 7.04 -7.18
CA GLY A 294 1.70 8.09 -6.87
C GLY A 294 2.94 7.56 -6.15
N VAL A 295 2.76 6.75 -5.11
CA VAL A 295 3.88 6.15 -4.34
C VAL A 295 4.76 5.26 -5.24
N SER A 296 4.17 4.47 -6.15
CA SER A 296 4.92 3.57 -7.03
C SER A 296 5.74 4.33 -8.07
N ILE A 297 5.19 5.40 -8.66
CA ILE A 297 5.91 6.25 -9.59
C ILE A 297 7.05 6.96 -8.86
N HIS A 298 6.79 7.49 -7.68
CA HIS A 298 7.81 8.13 -6.84
C HIS A 298 8.95 7.16 -6.49
N ALA A 299 8.64 5.91 -6.16
CA ALA A 299 9.66 4.88 -5.94
C ALA A 299 10.55 4.64 -7.17
N LEU A 300 9.98 4.67 -8.38
CA LEU A 300 10.77 4.56 -9.63
C LEU A 300 11.60 5.81 -9.92
N GLN A 301 11.16 7.00 -9.49
CA GLN A 301 11.94 8.24 -9.58
C GLN A 301 13.15 8.20 -8.65
N LEU A 302 13.00 7.65 -7.43
CA LEU A 302 14.13 7.45 -6.48
C LEU A 302 15.23 6.55 -7.02
N THR A 303 14.96 5.75 -8.03
CA THR A 303 15.93 4.84 -8.67
C THR A 303 16.48 5.35 -9.98
N ASN A 304 16.13 6.58 -10.38
CA ASN A 304 16.44 7.15 -11.70
C ASN A 304 15.95 6.28 -12.88
N MET A 305 15.01 5.36 -12.65
CA MET A 305 14.35 4.62 -13.73
C MET A 305 13.27 5.43 -14.44
N MET A 306 12.74 6.45 -13.76
CA MET A 306 11.79 7.39 -14.32
C MET A 306 12.29 8.81 -14.11
N SER A 307 12.13 9.66 -15.12
CA SER A 307 12.47 11.07 -15.03
C SER A 307 11.65 11.77 -13.96
N ASN A 308 12.19 12.85 -13.40
CA ASN A 308 11.53 13.64 -12.38
C ASN A 308 11.53 15.12 -12.78
N HIS A 309 10.44 15.56 -13.41
CA HIS A 309 10.24 16.97 -13.77
C HIS A 309 9.39 17.64 -12.69
N LEU A 310 10.06 18.33 -11.79
CA LEU A 310 9.46 18.95 -10.62
C LEU A 310 8.63 20.18 -10.96
N ILE A 311 7.55 20.35 -10.19
CA ILE A 311 6.65 21.50 -10.27
C ILE A 311 6.94 22.42 -9.09
N SER A 312 7.58 23.55 -9.34
CA SER A 312 7.88 24.53 -8.30
C SER A 312 6.62 25.02 -7.59
N GLY A 313 6.65 25.00 -6.26
CA GLY A 313 5.54 25.48 -5.43
C GLY A 313 4.36 24.51 -5.27
N PHE A 314 4.41 23.31 -5.85
CA PHE A 314 3.37 22.30 -5.63
C PHE A 314 3.65 21.53 -4.32
N PRO A 315 2.63 21.34 -3.44
CA PRO A 315 2.84 20.67 -2.16
C PRO A 315 2.99 19.15 -2.33
N THR A 316 3.82 18.54 -1.48
CA THR A 316 3.86 17.09 -1.29
C THR A 316 2.80 16.67 -0.28
N ILE A 317 2.00 15.66 -0.60
CA ILE A 317 0.97 15.11 0.27
C ILE A 317 1.17 13.58 0.34
N ASP A 318 2.11 13.14 1.17
CA ASP A 318 2.54 11.72 1.26
C ASP A 318 1.40 10.77 1.60
N TRP A 319 0.51 11.15 2.54
CA TRP A 319 -0.62 10.30 2.91
C TRP A 319 -1.59 10.05 1.75
N ALA A 320 -1.63 10.92 0.73
CA ALA A 320 -2.45 10.78 -0.47
C ALA A 320 -1.64 10.26 -1.68
N GLY A 321 -0.32 10.09 -1.54
CA GLY A 321 0.58 9.70 -2.62
C GLY A 321 0.72 10.77 -3.71
N ILE A 322 0.64 12.05 -3.34
CA ILE A 322 0.75 13.19 -4.27
C ILE A 322 2.14 13.80 -4.13
N TYR A 323 2.92 13.75 -5.20
CA TYR A 323 4.28 14.29 -5.26
C TYR A 323 4.39 15.37 -6.35
N PRO A 324 5.27 16.38 -6.17
CA PRO A 324 5.36 17.55 -7.05
C PRO A 324 6.08 17.25 -8.36
N SER A 325 5.64 16.27 -9.12
CA SER A 325 6.20 15.94 -10.43
C SER A 325 5.11 15.67 -11.47
N TRP A 326 5.39 16.02 -12.73
CA TRP A 326 4.46 15.77 -13.83
C TRP A 326 4.21 14.28 -14.05
N GLU A 327 5.23 13.45 -13.85
CA GLU A 327 5.17 12.01 -14.02
C GLU A 327 4.25 11.34 -12.98
N VAL A 328 4.04 11.94 -11.82
CA VAL A 328 3.08 11.47 -10.83
C VAL A 328 1.69 12.02 -11.12
N LEU A 329 1.57 13.34 -11.35
CA LEU A 329 0.26 14.00 -11.44
C LEU A 329 -0.50 13.64 -12.73
N ILE A 330 0.18 13.48 -13.89
CA ILE A 330 -0.50 13.14 -15.14
C ILE A 330 -1.16 11.77 -15.07
N PRO A 331 -0.48 10.65 -14.65
CA PRO A 331 -1.13 9.37 -14.47
C PRO A 331 -2.28 9.40 -13.43
N GLN A 332 -2.13 10.14 -12.33
CA GLN A 332 -3.20 10.30 -11.34
C GLN A 332 -4.42 11.03 -11.93
N LEU A 333 -4.23 12.06 -12.74
CA LEU A 333 -5.33 12.73 -13.47
C LEU A 333 -6.00 11.79 -14.47
N ILE A 334 -5.23 11.04 -15.26
CA ILE A 334 -5.75 10.02 -16.18
C ILE A 334 -6.58 8.99 -15.41
N PHE A 335 -6.09 8.53 -14.26
CA PHE A 335 -6.81 7.61 -13.39
C PHE A 335 -8.18 8.17 -12.97
N ILE A 336 -8.24 9.43 -12.51
CA ILE A 336 -9.49 10.09 -12.12
C ILE A 336 -10.46 10.15 -13.32
N VAL A 337 -9.97 10.50 -14.50
CA VAL A 337 -10.79 10.58 -15.73
C VAL A 337 -11.36 9.21 -16.10
N ILE A 338 -10.55 8.14 -16.01
CA ILE A 338 -10.99 6.76 -16.26
C ILE A 338 -12.10 6.37 -15.30
N ILE A 339 -11.91 6.60 -13.98
CA ILE A 339 -12.91 6.27 -12.97
C ILE A 339 -14.21 7.07 -13.17
N ALA A 340 -14.10 8.37 -13.44
CA ALA A 340 -15.26 9.21 -13.74
C ALA A 340 -16.02 8.71 -14.97
N PHE A 341 -15.32 8.39 -16.06
CA PHE A 341 -15.92 7.85 -17.28
C PHE A 341 -16.65 6.52 -17.03
N VAL A 342 -16.01 5.59 -16.32
CA VAL A 342 -16.60 4.29 -15.95
C VAL A 342 -17.87 4.49 -15.13
N THR A 343 -17.82 5.39 -14.14
CA THR A 343 -18.94 5.67 -13.24
C THR A 343 -20.12 6.26 -14.02
N VAL A 344 -19.89 7.25 -14.88
CA VAL A 344 -20.95 7.89 -15.69
C VAL A 344 -21.56 6.89 -16.67
N LYS A 345 -20.73 6.12 -17.39
CA LYS A 345 -21.22 5.11 -18.36
C LYS A 345 -22.10 4.05 -17.71
N GLN A 346 -21.84 3.71 -16.46
CA GLN A 346 -22.62 2.70 -15.73
C GLN A 346 -23.93 3.28 -15.15
N HIS A 347 -23.94 4.56 -14.76
CA HIS A 347 -25.19 5.24 -14.36
C HIS A 347 -26.14 5.45 -15.55
N GLY A 348 -25.63 5.67 -16.75
CA GLY A 348 -26.45 5.81 -17.96
C GLY A 348 -27.05 4.50 -18.49
N LYS A 349 -26.70 3.34 -17.92
CA LYS A 349 -27.27 2.01 -18.26
C LYS A 349 -28.33 1.52 -17.25
N LYS A 350 -28.67 2.32 -16.25
CA LYS A 350 -29.79 2.12 -15.32
C LYS A 350 -31.00 2.87 -15.82
#